data_cf3b1451508a8eb0c3df34ef149485ff
#
_entry.id   cf3b1451508a8eb0c3df34ef149485ff
#
_cell.length_a   1.000
_cell.length_b   1.000
_cell.length_c   1.000
_cell.angle_alpha   90.00
_cell.angle_beta   90.00
_cell.angle_gamma   90.00
#
_symmetry.space_group_name_H-M   'P 1'
#
loop_
_entity.id
_entity.type
_entity.pdbx_description
1 polymer ?
#
loop_
_entity_poly.entity_id
_entity_poly.type
_entity_poly.pdbx_seq_one_letter_code
_entity_poly.pdbx_strand_id
1 'polypeptide(L)'
;MTAPDAAPSQPPLTYEQSGVRYDQIDPLKVAAQRAAAATGVQLAPHGFSEVTASRGESAFVIDVGPFYLASIVECLGSKALVADEMQRLTGRSRYAGIAQDTIAMAVNDLITVGATPLVVQAYWAAGGSDWFDDADRAQALVAGW
;
A
#
# COMPACT_ATOMS: atom_id res chain seq x y z
N MET A 1 41.07 -15.49 31.37
CA MET A 1 40.44 -14.67 30.31
C MET A 1 38.95 -14.79 30.50
N THR A 2 38.33 -13.83 31.15
CA THR A 2 36.87 -13.74 31.32
C THR A 2 36.29 -13.17 30.03
N ALA A 3 35.26 -13.83 29.47
CA ALA A 3 34.54 -13.35 28.32
C ALA A 3 33.90 -11.97 28.62
N PRO A 4 33.87 -11.03 27.64
CA PRO A 4 33.25 -9.75 27.89
C PRO A 4 31.73 -9.94 28.10
N ASP A 5 31.21 -9.28 29.15
CA ASP A 5 29.81 -9.21 29.49
C ASP A 5 29.02 -8.76 28.26
N ALA A 6 28.05 -9.58 27.84
CA ALA A 6 27.14 -9.22 26.75
C ALA A 6 26.32 -8.00 27.17
N ALA A 7 26.39 -6.92 26.41
CA ALA A 7 25.57 -5.75 26.64
C ALA A 7 24.09 -6.17 26.73
N PRO A 8 23.31 -5.58 27.64
CA PRO A 8 21.89 -5.92 27.79
C PRO A 8 21.19 -5.69 26.46
N SER A 9 20.53 -6.74 25.94
CA SER A 9 19.75 -6.66 24.72
C SER A 9 18.60 -5.64 24.90
N GLN A 10 18.54 -4.62 24.07
CA GLN A 10 17.40 -3.70 24.07
C GLN A 10 16.12 -4.50 23.81
N PRO A 11 15.02 -4.20 24.53
CA PRO A 11 13.76 -4.86 24.26
C PRO A 11 13.33 -4.61 22.80
N PRO A 12 12.67 -5.57 22.15
CA PRO A 12 12.22 -5.40 20.76
C PRO A 12 11.27 -4.21 20.67
N LEU A 13 11.44 -3.39 19.62
CA LEU A 13 10.54 -2.29 19.29
C LEU A 13 9.13 -2.82 19.05
N THR A 14 8.14 -2.20 19.69
CA THR A 14 6.71 -2.49 19.45
C THR A 14 6.15 -1.51 18.40
N TYR A 15 5.03 -1.88 17.78
CA TYR A 15 4.30 -0.98 16.87
C TYR A 15 3.93 0.34 17.54
N GLU A 16 3.51 0.31 18.80
CA GLU A 16 3.14 1.50 19.56
C GLU A 16 4.35 2.43 19.75
N GLN A 17 5.52 1.90 20.05
CA GLN A 17 6.76 2.67 20.16
C GLN A 17 7.19 3.29 18.84
N SER A 18 6.83 2.68 17.70
CA SER A 18 7.06 3.22 16.37
C SER A 18 5.97 4.22 15.91
N GLY A 19 5.00 4.54 16.77
CA GLY A 19 3.93 5.48 16.49
C GLY A 19 2.68 4.87 15.86
N VAL A 20 2.62 3.54 15.69
CA VAL A 20 1.44 2.85 15.15
C VAL A 20 0.56 2.36 16.30
N ARG A 21 -0.58 3.00 16.50
CA ARG A 21 -1.54 2.71 17.56
C ARG A 21 -2.83 2.13 16.99
N TYR A 22 -2.93 0.81 16.99
CA TYR A 22 -4.10 0.08 16.49
C TYR A 22 -5.38 0.39 17.27
N ASP A 23 -5.28 0.61 18.59
CA ASP A 23 -6.39 1.03 19.44
C ASP A 23 -7.06 2.34 18.95
N GLN A 24 -6.31 3.21 18.29
CA GLN A 24 -6.80 4.47 17.70
C GLN A 24 -7.25 4.31 16.25
N ILE A 25 -6.58 3.46 15.49
CA ILE A 25 -6.79 3.30 14.04
C ILE A 25 -7.99 2.38 13.76
N ASP A 26 -8.13 1.28 14.50
CA ASP A 26 -9.13 0.25 14.20
C ASP A 26 -10.58 0.74 14.34
N PRO A 27 -10.95 1.59 15.32
CA PRO A 27 -12.30 2.16 15.35
C PRO A 27 -12.65 2.96 14.10
N LEU A 28 -11.69 3.71 13.54
CA LEU A 28 -11.88 4.45 12.31
C LEU A 28 -12.06 3.52 11.11
N LYS A 29 -11.23 2.46 11.01
CA LYS A 29 -11.36 1.45 9.95
C LYS A 29 -12.73 0.79 9.97
N VAL A 30 -13.22 0.38 11.15
CA VAL A 30 -14.54 -0.22 11.30
C VAL A 30 -15.66 0.75 10.92
N ALA A 31 -15.55 2.02 11.32
CA ALA A 31 -16.52 3.05 10.93
C ALA A 31 -16.51 3.28 9.41
N ALA A 32 -15.34 3.34 8.79
CA ALA A 32 -15.20 3.48 7.35
C ALA A 32 -15.79 2.29 6.57
N GLN A 33 -15.54 1.06 7.04
CA GLN A 33 -16.14 -0.15 6.45
C GLN A 33 -17.66 -0.12 6.49
N ARG A 34 -18.26 0.29 7.64
CA ARG A 34 -19.71 0.43 7.79
C ARG A 34 -20.29 1.49 6.85
N ALA A 35 -19.63 2.65 6.73
CA ALA A 35 -20.04 3.70 5.82
C ALA A 35 -19.95 3.24 4.36
N ALA A 36 -18.86 2.57 3.98
CA ALA A 36 -18.68 2.01 2.65
C ALA A 36 -19.73 0.93 2.34
N ALA A 37 -20.11 0.08 3.30
CA ALA A 37 -21.14 -0.93 3.10
C ALA A 37 -22.48 -0.31 2.68
N ALA A 38 -22.83 0.86 3.24
CA ALA A 38 -24.06 1.56 2.88
C ALA A 38 -24.12 2.03 1.42
N THR A 39 -22.96 2.17 0.75
CA THR A 39 -22.87 2.56 -0.65
C THR A 39 -23.08 1.39 -1.62
N GLY A 40 -23.01 0.15 -1.16
CA GLY A 40 -23.15 -1.05 -2.00
C GLY A 40 -24.48 -1.12 -2.76
N VAL A 41 -25.53 -0.49 -2.24
CA VAL A 41 -26.84 -0.40 -2.92
C VAL A 41 -26.76 0.30 -4.28
N GLN A 42 -25.74 1.11 -4.52
CA GLN A 42 -25.51 1.81 -5.80
C GLN A 42 -25.15 0.84 -6.95
N LEU A 43 -24.77 -0.38 -6.66
CA LEU A 43 -24.45 -1.41 -7.65
C LEU A 43 -25.72 -2.01 -8.29
N ALA A 44 -26.79 -2.13 -7.50
CA ALA A 44 -28.02 -2.81 -7.91
C ALA A 44 -28.68 -2.25 -9.18
N PRO A 45 -28.78 -0.92 -9.41
CA PRO A 45 -29.35 -0.35 -10.63
C PRO A 45 -28.59 -0.75 -11.92
N HIS A 46 -27.33 -1.20 -11.77
CA HIS A 46 -26.49 -1.65 -12.88
C HIS A 46 -26.52 -3.18 -13.06
N GLY A 47 -27.31 -3.88 -12.27
CA GLY A 47 -27.32 -5.35 -12.24
C GLY A 47 -26.08 -5.98 -11.58
N PHE A 48 -25.33 -5.19 -10.81
CA PHE A 48 -24.13 -5.63 -10.10
C PHE A 48 -24.44 -5.82 -8.62
N SER A 49 -23.62 -6.61 -7.96
CA SER A 49 -23.66 -6.79 -6.51
C SER A 49 -22.28 -6.89 -5.91
N GLU A 50 -22.21 -6.61 -4.64
CA GLU A 50 -20.98 -6.79 -3.86
C GLU A 50 -20.82 -8.27 -3.52
N VAL A 51 -19.59 -8.78 -3.63
CA VAL A 51 -19.20 -10.04 -3.01
C VAL A 51 -18.87 -9.77 -1.55
N THR A 52 -19.86 -9.91 -0.68
CA THR A 52 -19.79 -9.52 0.75
C THR A 52 -18.61 -10.16 1.47
N ALA A 53 -18.20 -11.38 1.09
CA ALA A 53 -17.04 -12.07 1.65
C ALA A 53 -15.71 -11.34 1.39
N SER A 54 -15.65 -10.42 0.42
CA SER A 54 -14.43 -9.62 0.16
C SER A 54 -14.27 -8.42 1.08
N ARG A 55 -15.27 -8.09 1.91
CA ARG A 55 -15.12 -6.99 2.86
C ARG A 55 -14.17 -7.35 3.99
N GLY A 56 -13.13 -6.56 4.13
CA GLY A 56 -12.06 -6.79 5.10
C GLY A 56 -10.89 -7.60 4.55
N GLU A 57 -11.02 -8.10 3.32
CA GLU A 57 -9.91 -8.67 2.56
C GLU A 57 -9.07 -7.54 1.91
N SER A 58 -7.93 -7.91 1.33
CA SER A 58 -7.00 -6.95 0.72
C SER A 58 -7.57 -6.28 -0.53
N ALA A 59 -8.51 -6.92 -1.24
CA ALA A 59 -9.16 -6.37 -2.43
C ALA A 59 -10.68 -6.47 -2.32
N PHE A 60 -11.37 -5.45 -2.86
CA PHE A 60 -12.82 -5.43 -2.93
C PHE A 60 -13.30 -6.09 -4.22
N VAL A 61 -14.32 -6.97 -4.12
CA VAL A 61 -14.82 -7.74 -5.27
C VAL A 61 -16.28 -7.41 -5.55
N ILE A 62 -16.58 -7.18 -6.83
CA ILE A 62 -17.91 -6.92 -7.39
C ILE A 62 -18.28 -8.08 -8.32
N ASP A 63 -19.49 -8.59 -8.17
CA ASP A 63 -20.13 -9.47 -9.14
C ASP A 63 -20.78 -8.61 -10.23
N VAL A 64 -20.32 -8.75 -11.47
CA VAL A 64 -20.86 -8.05 -12.63
C VAL A 64 -21.66 -9.00 -13.56
N GLY A 65 -21.97 -10.20 -13.07
CA GLY A 65 -22.73 -11.24 -13.75
C GLY A 65 -21.81 -12.24 -14.48
N PRO A 66 -21.21 -11.88 -15.63
CA PRO A 66 -20.33 -12.82 -16.37
C PRO A 66 -19.00 -13.14 -15.68
N PHE A 67 -18.55 -12.26 -14.79
CA PHE A 67 -17.28 -12.43 -14.06
C PHE A 67 -17.28 -11.57 -12.77
N TYR A 68 -16.30 -11.82 -11.94
CA TYR A 68 -16.00 -10.97 -10.78
C TYR A 68 -14.94 -9.94 -11.13
N LEU A 69 -15.14 -8.71 -10.69
CA LEU A 69 -14.17 -7.62 -10.82
C LEU A 69 -13.59 -7.30 -9.45
N ALA A 70 -12.29 -7.53 -9.28
CA ALA A 70 -11.56 -7.15 -8.07
C ALA A 70 -10.82 -5.82 -8.27
N SER A 71 -10.80 -4.99 -7.26
CA SER A 71 -10.10 -3.71 -7.27
C SER A 71 -9.41 -3.43 -5.93
N ILE A 72 -8.29 -2.72 -6.01
CA ILE A 72 -7.52 -2.27 -4.86
C ILE A 72 -6.95 -0.88 -5.12
N VAL A 73 -6.76 -0.10 -4.06
CA VAL A 73 -6.00 1.14 -4.07
C VAL A 73 -4.99 1.05 -2.94
N GLU A 74 -3.72 1.08 -3.32
CA GLU A 74 -2.59 1.00 -2.39
C GLU A 74 -1.56 2.08 -2.68
N CYS A 75 -0.76 2.42 -1.67
CA CYS A 75 0.36 3.35 -1.83
C CYS A 75 1.48 3.05 -0.83
N LEU A 76 2.72 3.31 -1.25
CA LEU A 76 3.91 3.23 -0.40
C LEU A 76 4.22 4.62 0.19
N GLY A 77 3.88 4.84 1.47
CA GLY A 77 4.20 6.08 2.17
C GLY A 77 5.64 6.12 2.69
N SER A 78 5.93 5.31 3.71
CA SER A 78 7.22 5.33 4.43
C SER A 78 8.41 4.86 3.60
N LYS A 79 8.25 3.93 2.67
CA LYS A 79 9.35 3.49 1.79
C LYS A 79 9.84 4.60 0.86
N ALA A 80 8.97 5.50 0.40
CA ALA A 80 9.35 6.67 -0.39
C ALA A 80 10.28 7.59 0.41
N LEU A 81 9.98 7.83 1.69
CA LEU A 81 10.85 8.62 2.57
C LEU A 81 12.22 7.98 2.77
N VAL A 82 12.29 6.65 2.89
CA VAL A 82 13.55 5.92 2.96
C VAL A 82 14.34 6.05 1.65
N ALA A 83 13.66 5.98 0.50
CA ALA A 83 14.30 6.15 -0.80
C ALA A 83 14.87 7.56 -0.98
N ASP A 84 14.16 8.61 -0.55
CA ASP A 84 14.64 9.98 -0.57
C ASP A 84 15.89 10.15 0.33
N GLU A 85 15.86 9.61 1.54
CA GLU A 85 17.01 9.67 2.43
C GLU A 85 18.22 8.89 1.89
N MET A 86 18.00 7.72 1.29
CA MET A 86 19.06 6.95 0.64
C MET A 86 19.65 7.69 -0.56
N GLN A 87 18.84 8.39 -1.35
CA GLN A 87 19.34 9.23 -2.44
C GLN A 87 20.18 10.40 -1.91
N ARG A 88 19.72 11.06 -0.83
CA ARG A 88 20.47 12.14 -0.17
C ARG A 88 21.84 11.66 0.33
N LEU A 89 21.92 10.45 0.90
CA LEU A 89 23.16 9.90 1.46
C LEU A 89 24.10 9.33 0.40
N THR A 90 23.60 8.77 -0.68
CA THR A 90 24.39 7.99 -1.65
C THR A 90 24.50 8.63 -3.02
N GLY A 91 23.72 9.68 -3.30
CA GLY A 91 23.58 10.29 -4.62
C GLY A 91 22.89 9.40 -5.66
N ARG A 92 22.26 8.29 -5.24
CA ARG A 92 21.62 7.33 -6.15
C ARG A 92 20.13 7.21 -5.86
N SER A 93 19.32 7.39 -6.90
CA SER A 93 17.89 7.12 -6.82
C SER A 93 17.61 5.61 -6.61
N ARG A 94 16.60 5.31 -5.77
CA ARG A 94 16.08 3.96 -5.54
C ARG A 94 14.62 3.82 -6.02
N TYR A 95 14.11 4.79 -6.75
CA TYR A 95 12.70 4.86 -7.13
C TYR A 95 12.27 3.78 -8.12
N ALA A 96 13.18 3.19 -8.90
CA ALA A 96 12.86 1.99 -9.68
C ALA A 96 12.44 0.81 -8.79
N GLY A 97 13.13 0.60 -7.66
CA GLY A 97 12.74 -0.41 -6.66
C GLY A 97 11.43 -0.06 -5.96
N ILE A 98 11.18 1.22 -5.67
CA ILE A 98 9.91 1.69 -5.08
C ILE A 98 8.73 1.39 -6.01
N ALA A 99 8.89 1.62 -7.32
CA ALA A 99 7.85 1.30 -8.30
C ALA A 99 7.54 -0.21 -8.31
N GLN A 100 8.56 -1.06 -8.36
CA GLN A 100 8.41 -2.51 -8.32
C GLN A 100 7.76 -2.99 -7.03
N ASP A 101 8.15 -2.45 -5.88
CA ASP A 101 7.54 -2.77 -4.59
C ASP A 101 6.05 -2.38 -4.56
N THR A 102 5.69 -1.24 -5.16
CA THR A 102 4.29 -0.79 -5.24
C THR A 102 3.45 -1.74 -6.09
N ILE A 103 3.95 -2.13 -7.26
CA ILE A 103 3.29 -3.10 -8.14
C ILE A 103 3.15 -4.45 -7.43
N ALA A 104 4.21 -4.93 -6.80
CA ALA A 104 4.20 -6.22 -6.09
C ALA A 104 3.17 -6.22 -4.95
N MET A 105 3.05 -5.13 -4.20
CA MET A 105 2.05 -4.99 -3.14
C MET A 105 0.62 -5.07 -3.73
N ALA A 106 0.33 -4.29 -4.76
CA ALA A 106 -1.00 -4.30 -5.41
C ALA A 106 -1.34 -5.67 -6.02
N VAL A 107 -0.37 -6.34 -6.66
CA VAL A 107 -0.56 -7.69 -7.21
C VAL A 107 -0.80 -8.71 -6.10
N ASN A 108 -0.02 -8.66 -5.02
CA ASN A 108 -0.18 -9.56 -3.88
C ASN A 108 -1.58 -9.44 -3.27
N ASP A 109 -2.08 -8.23 -3.13
CA ASP A 109 -3.41 -7.99 -2.56
C ASP A 109 -4.53 -8.50 -3.48
N LEU A 110 -4.40 -8.37 -4.80
CA LEU A 110 -5.36 -8.92 -5.76
C LEU A 110 -5.39 -10.45 -5.77
N ILE A 111 -4.24 -11.10 -5.70
CA ILE A 111 -4.20 -12.57 -5.75
C ILE A 111 -4.74 -13.23 -4.48
N THR A 112 -4.80 -12.53 -3.35
CA THR A 112 -5.41 -13.07 -2.12
C THR A 112 -6.90 -13.39 -2.30
N VAL A 113 -7.60 -12.66 -3.17
CA VAL A 113 -9.01 -12.92 -3.51
C VAL A 113 -9.15 -13.78 -4.78
N GLY A 114 -8.07 -14.37 -5.28
CA GLY A 114 -8.06 -15.22 -6.48
C GLY A 114 -8.15 -14.47 -7.80
N ALA A 115 -7.94 -13.15 -7.81
CA ALA A 115 -8.05 -12.34 -9.03
C ALA A 115 -6.76 -12.44 -9.88
N THR A 116 -6.92 -12.36 -11.21
CA THR A 116 -5.81 -12.17 -12.15
C THR A 116 -5.62 -10.69 -12.41
N PRO A 117 -4.43 -10.10 -12.15
CA PRO A 117 -4.17 -8.70 -12.46
C PRO A 117 -4.30 -8.42 -13.96
N LEU A 118 -5.06 -7.40 -14.33
CA LEU A 118 -5.26 -6.99 -15.72
C LEU A 118 -4.69 -5.60 -15.98
N VAL A 119 -4.82 -4.68 -15.01
CA VAL A 119 -4.42 -3.29 -15.16
C VAL A 119 -3.82 -2.81 -13.84
N VAL A 120 -2.73 -2.08 -13.93
CA VAL A 120 -2.15 -1.29 -12.83
C VAL A 120 -2.14 0.17 -13.24
N GLN A 121 -2.70 1.03 -12.38
CA GLN A 121 -2.71 2.48 -12.61
C GLN A 121 -1.77 3.14 -11.61
N ALA A 122 -0.79 3.90 -12.13
CA ALA A 122 0.10 4.68 -11.29
C ALA A 122 -0.57 5.97 -10.81
N TYR A 123 -0.57 6.20 -9.50
CA TYR A 123 -0.89 7.49 -8.89
C TYR A 123 0.30 7.97 -8.07
N TRP A 124 0.86 9.10 -8.46
CA TRP A 124 2.01 9.69 -7.78
C TRP A 124 1.61 10.99 -7.10
N ALA A 125 1.73 11.02 -5.77
CA ALA A 125 1.50 12.21 -4.97
C ALA A 125 2.83 12.69 -4.39
N ALA A 126 3.19 13.93 -4.68
CA ALA A 126 4.37 14.60 -4.13
C ALA A 126 3.95 15.84 -3.35
N GLY A 127 4.79 16.25 -2.38
CA GLY A 127 4.55 17.46 -1.58
C GLY A 127 4.62 18.75 -2.37
N GLY A 128 5.31 18.75 -3.53
CA GLY A 128 5.44 19.88 -4.44
C GLY A 128 5.93 19.44 -5.79
N SER A 129 5.78 20.28 -6.80
CA SER A 129 6.22 20.01 -8.17
C SER A 129 7.75 19.92 -8.30
N ASP A 130 8.49 20.57 -7.42
CA ASP A 130 9.93 20.51 -7.30
C ASP A 130 10.47 19.09 -7.05
N TRP A 131 9.65 18.19 -6.51
CA TRP A 131 10.01 16.78 -6.39
C TRP A 131 10.34 16.16 -7.75
N PHE A 132 9.68 16.59 -8.82
CA PHE A 132 9.87 16.08 -10.19
C PHE A 132 11.02 16.75 -10.95
N ASP A 133 11.64 17.79 -10.40
CA ASP A 133 12.79 18.48 -11.02
C ASP A 133 14.07 17.62 -11.01
N ASP A 134 14.14 16.61 -10.12
CA ASP A 134 15.19 15.60 -10.15
C ASP A 134 14.90 14.57 -11.25
N ALA A 135 15.52 14.77 -12.40
CA ALA A 135 15.31 13.94 -13.59
C ALA A 135 15.68 12.46 -13.36
N ASP A 136 16.76 12.19 -12.62
CA ASP A 136 17.20 10.82 -12.33
C ASP A 136 16.18 10.08 -11.48
N ARG A 137 15.63 10.75 -10.49
CA ARG A 137 14.57 10.22 -9.64
C ARG A 137 13.29 9.96 -10.42
N ALA A 138 12.84 10.93 -11.19
CA ALA A 138 11.64 10.83 -12.01
C ALA A 138 11.76 9.73 -13.08
N GLN A 139 12.89 9.65 -13.77
CA GLN A 139 13.17 8.59 -14.75
C GLN A 139 13.25 7.20 -14.10
N ALA A 140 13.88 7.09 -12.94
CA ALA A 140 13.95 5.82 -12.22
C ALA A 140 12.55 5.33 -11.80
N LEU A 141 11.68 6.24 -11.36
CA LEU A 141 10.30 5.91 -11.03
C LEU A 141 9.54 5.38 -12.26
N VAL A 142 9.60 6.11 -13.38
CA VAL A 142 8.93 5.70 -14.63
C VAL A 142 9.50 4.38 -15.18
N ALA A 143 10.81 4.20 -15.14
CA ALA A 143 11.45 2.98 -15.62
C ALA A 143 11.13 1.75 -14.75
N GLY A 144 10.80 1.94 -13.48
CA GLY A 144 10.41 0.87 -12.57
C GLY A 144 8.97 0.38 -12.78
N TRP A 145 8.11 1.25 -13.32
CA TRP A 145 6.72 0.93 -13.69
C TRP A 145 6.63 0.20 -15.01
#